data_90e33e274902a617251afa6ea17f2a1d
#
_entry.id   90e33e274902a617251afa6ea17f2a1d
#
_cell.length_a   1.000
_cell.length_b   1.000
_cell.length_c   1.000
_cell.angle_alpha   90.00
_cell.angle_beta   90.00
_cell.angle_gamma   90.00
#
_symmetry.space_group_name_H-M   'P 1'
#
loop_
_entity.id
_entity.type
_entity.pdbx_description
1 polymer ?
#
loop_
_entity_poly.entity_id
_entity_poly.type
_entity_poly.pdbx_seq_one_letter_code
_entity_poly.pdbx_strand_id
1 'polypeptide(L)'
;MKVLRWVLGALVLVYGGMCVLMAGLNVAHKLGKLGEVPADLQRMVPLWDATPMWQLAIFGAGGLLALMAAWRLFTGGKALGVFALAVVAEVAAWWFMHKLPAYGTVFTKAELQYDYYTWGALAVVGVLIWLTERGK
;
A
#
# COMPACT_ATOMS: atom_id res chain seq x y z
N MET A 1 -18.89 -14.17 -10.91
CA MET A 1 -17.92 -13.06 -10.94
C MET A 1 -18.19 -11.98 -9.90
N LYS A 2 -19.45 -11.73 -9.56
CA LYS A 2 -19.80 -10.71 -8.56
C LYS A 2 -19.15 -10.99 -7.19
N VAL A 3 -19.22 -12.23 -6.71
CA VAL A 3 -18.61 -12.63 -5.43
C VAL A 3 -17.10 -12.44 -5.47
N LEU A 4 -16.46 -12.84 -6.58
CA LEU A 4 -15.01 -12.66 -6.74
C LEU A 4 -14.63 -11.18 -6.69
N ARG A 5 -15.38 -10.31 -7.36
CA ARG A 5 -15.11 -8.86 -7.31
C ARG A 5 -15.25 -8.30 -5.90
N TRP A 6 -16.21 -8.78 -5.12
CA TRP A 6 -16.36 -8.36 -3.73
C TRP A 6 -15.18 -8.80 -2.87
N VAL A 7 -14.72 -10.05 -3.05
CA VAL A 7 -13.54 -10.55 -2.35
C VAL A 7 -12.30 -9.74 -2.71
N LEU A 8 -12.09 -9.51 -4.01
CA LEU A 8 -10.97 -8.69 -4.48
C LEU A 8 -11.06 -7.26 -3.95
N GLY A 9 -12.26 -6.68 -3.94
CA GLY A 9 -12.49 -5.35 -3.39
C GLY A 9 -12.14 -5.27 -1.91
N ALA A 10 -12.51 -6.28 -1.13
CA ALA A 10 -12.18 -6.35 0.29
C ALA A 10 -10.66 -6.43 0.50
N LEU A 11 -9.95 -7.27 -0.26
CA LEU A 11 -8.50 -7.39 -0.17
C LEU A 11 -7.80 -6.08 -0.53
N VAL A 12 -8.23 -5.44 -1.62
CA VAL A 12 -7.65 -4.17 -2.07
C VAL A 12 -7.98 -3.04 -1.08
N LEU A 13 -9.18 -3.07 -0.49
CA LEU A 13 -9.56 -2.10 0.55
C LEU A 13 -8.65 -2.18 1.76
N VAL A 14 -8.39 -3.39 2.25
CA VAL A 14 -7.50 -3.60 3.39
C VAL A 14 -6.09 -3.11 3.06
N TYR A 15 -5.57 -3.50 1.90
CA TYR A 15 -4.25 -3.08 1.45
C TYR A 15 -4.14 -1.56 1.33
N GLY A 16 -5.07 -0.93 0.62
CA GLY A 16 -5.06 0.53 0.43
C GLY A 16 -5.26 1.28 1.75
N GLY A 17 -6.15 0.78 2.61
CA GLY A 17 -6.37 1.35 3.93
C GLY A 17 -5.12 1.30 4.80
N MET A 18 -4.38 0.19 4.77
CA MET A 18 -3.12 0.07 5.50
C MET A 18 -2.07 1.05 4.97
N CYS A 19 -1.95 1.18 3.65
CA CYS A 19 -1.01 2.14 3.04
C CYS A 19 -1.34 3.58 3.44
N VAL A 20 -2.61 3.98 3.38
CA VAL A 20 -3.04 5.33 3.77
C VAL A 20 -2.81 5.56 5.26
N LEU A 21 -3.14 4.57 6.09
CA LEU A 21 -2.95 4.67 7.53
C LEU A 21 -1.46 4.85 7.88
N MET A 22 -0.59 4.04 7.31
CA MET A 22 0.85 4.12 7.59
C MET A 22 1.45 5.42 7.07
N ALA A 23 1.05 5.88 5.89
CA ALA A 23 1.49 7.17 5.37
C ALA A 23 1.01 8.31 6.28
N GLY A 24 -0.24 8.26 6.72
CA GLY A 24 -0.82 9.26 7.62
C GLY A 24 -0.12 9.33 8.96
N LEU A 25 0.19 8.17 9.55
CA LEU A 25 0.91 8.11 10.82
C LEU A 25 2.32 8.74 10.69
N ASN A 26 3.01 8.45 9.60
CA ASN A 26 4.32 9.03 9.35
C ASN A 26 4.25 10.55 9.20
N VAL A 27 3.29 11.05 8.42
CA VAL A 27 3.08 12.49 8.25
C VAL A 27 2.74 13.15 9.60
N ALA A 28 1.84 12.54 10.37
CA ALA A 28 1.46 13.06 11.69
C ALA A 28 2.66 13.13 12.62
N HIS A 29 3.51 12.11 12.60
CA HIS A 29 4.75 12.09 13.38
C HIS A 29 5.70 13.24 12.97
N LYS A 30 5.89 13.45 11.66
CA LYS A 30 6.75 14.52 11.15
C LYS A 30 6.23 15.92 11.52
N LEU A 31 4.92 16.07 11.60
CA LEU A 31 4.30 17.33 11.98
C LEU A 31 4.20 17.52 13.50
N GLY A 32 4.65 16.55 14.29
CA GLY A 32 4.59 16.60 15.75
C GLY A 32 3.17 16.48 16.30
N LYS A 33 2.23 16.00 15.51
CA LYS A 33 0.80 15.92 15.87
C LYS A 33 0.36 14.55 16.37
N LEU A 34 1.20 13.53 16.21
CA LEU A 34 0.87 12.17 16.63
C LEU A 34 0.90 12.02 18.16
N GLY A 35 1.65 12.86 18.85
CA GLY A 35 1.88 12.71 20.27
C GLY A 35 2.80 11.52 20.56
N GLU A 36 2.42 10.67 21.53
CA GLU A 36 3.18 9.48 21.85
C GLU A 36 2.94 8.39 20.82
N VAL A 37 4.03 7.86 20.24
CA VAL A 37 3.95 6.77 19.27
C VAL A 37 3.57 5.48 19.99
N PRO A 38 2.57 4.71 19.53
CA PRO A 38 2.22 3.42 20.13
C PRO A 38 3.44 2.50 20.21
N ALA A 39 3.53 1.71 21.31
CA ALA A 39 4.71 0.90 21.61
C ALA A 39 5.09 -0.06 20.47
N ASP A 40 4.09 -0.67 19.83
CA ASP A 40 4.29 -1.62 18.75
C ASP A 40 4.73 -0.95 17.42
N LEU A 41 4.63 0.38 17.31
CA LEU A 41 5.07 1.14 16.15
C LEU A 41 6.37 1.92 16.39
N GLN A 42 6.88 1.94 17.62
CA GLN A 42 8.09 2.70 17.93
C GLN A 42 9.31 2.25 17.12
N ARG A 43 9.38 0.99 16.75
CA ARG A 43 10.47 0.47 15.91
C ARG A 43 10.49 1.09 14.51
N MET A 44 9.36 1.65 14.05
CA MET A 44 9.24 2.26 12.73
C MET A 44 9.75 3.70 12.69
N VAL A 45 9.92 4.34 13.86
CA VAL A 45 10.27 5.77 13.94
C VAL A 45 11.57 6.10 13.18
N PRO A 46 12.66 5.32 13.28
CA PRO A 46 13.87 5.63 12.49
C PRO A 46 13.62 5.67 11.00
N LEU A 47 12.77 4.78 10.49
CA LEU A 47 12.40 4.76 9.08
C LEU A 47 11.51 5.96 8.74
N TRP A 48 10.55 6.29 9.60
CA TRP A 48 9.69 7.46 9.41
C TRP A 48 10.52 8.74 9.33
N ASP A 49 11.50 8.90 10.22
CA ASP A 49 12.37 10.08 10.23
C ASP A 49 13.24 10.16 8.97
N ALA A 50 13.66 9.01 8.43
CA ALA A 50 14.50 8.94 7.25
C ALA A 50 13.72 9.11 5.94
N THR A 51 12.40 8.87 5.93
CA THR A 51 11.57 8.92 4.72
C THR A 51 11.18 10.37 4.40
N PRO A 52 11.59 10.93 3.24
CA PRO A 52 11.21 12.29 2.89
C PRO A 52 9.71 12.39 2.52
N MET A 53 9.17 13.61 2.64
CA MET A 53 7.74 13.86 2.38
C MET A 53 7.31 13.49 0.97
N TRP A 54 8.17 13.67 -0.03
CA TRP A 54 7.81 13.33 -1.41
C TRP A 54 7.59 11.81 -1.58
N GLN A 55 8.34 10.96 -0.88
CA GLN A 55 8.12 9.52 -0.89
C GLN A 55 6.79 9.17 -0.21
N LEU A 56 6.47 9.86 0.89
CA LEU A 56 5.20 9.67 1.58
C LEU A 56 4.01 10.09 0.70
N ALA A 57 4.18 11.14 -0.09
CA ALA A 57 3.14 11.57 -1.03
C ALA A 57 2.86 10.47 -2.07
N ILE A 58 3.89 9.84 -2.62
CA ILE A 58 3.75 8.73 -3.56
C ILE A 58 3.08 7.53 -2.87
N PHE A 59 3.54 7.17 -1.69
CA PHE A 59 3.01 6.05 -0.92
C PHE A 59 1.53 6.26 -0.57
N GLY A 60 1.19 7.44 -0.06
CA GLY A 60 -0.19 7.79 0.26
C GLY A 60 -1.10 7.85 -0.98
N ALA A 61 -0.60 8.42 -2.08
CA ALA A 61 -1.34 8.48 -3.34
C ALA A 61 -1.64 7.07 -3.86
N GLY A 62 -0.67 6.16 -3.80
CA GLY A 62 -0.88 4.76 -4.15
C GLY A 62 -1.95 4.09 -3.32
N GLY A 63 -1.97 4.36 -2.01
CA GLY A 63 -3.02 3.87 -1.11
C GLY A 63 -4.39 4.41 -1.48
N LEU A 64 -4.51 5.69 -1.78
CA LEU A 64 -5.77 6.30 -2.21
C LEU A 64 -6.26 5.72 -3.54
N LEU A 65 -5.35 5.49 -4.49
CA LEU A 65 -5.68 4.83 -5.76
C LEU A 65 -6.17 3.39 -5.52
N ALA A 66 -5.57 2.67 -4.58
CA ALA A 66 -6.03 1.34 -4.21
C ALA A 66 -7.44 1.37 -3.62
N LEU A 67 -7.75 2.36 -2.76
CA LEU A 67 -9.10 2.54 -2.24
C LEU A 67 -10.10 2.85 -3.34
N MET A 68 -9.71 3.65 -4.34
CA MET A 68 -10.56 3.92 -5.51
C MET A 68 -10.79 2.65 -6.33
N ALA A 69 -9.76 1.83 -6.52
CA ALA A 69 -9.90 0.54 -7.20
C ALA A 69 -10.87 -0.38 -6.44
N ALA A 70 -10.76 -0.44 -5.11
CA ALA A 70 -11.67 -1.22 -4.28
C ALA A 70 -13.12 -0.76 -4.45
N TRP A 71 -13.34 0.55 -4.44
CA TRP A 71 -14.68 1.12 -4.68
C TRP A 71 -15.24 0.68 -6.03
N ARG A 72 -14.43 0.75 -7.09
CA ARG A 72 -14.85 0.32 -8.42
C ARG A 72 -15.16 -1.18 -8.48
N LEU A 73 -14.40 -1.99 -7.75
CA LEU A 73 -14.67 -3.42 -7.65
C LEU A 73 -16.04 -3.69 -7.01
N PHE A 74 -16.35 -2.96 -5.93
CA PHE A 74 -17.65 -3.11 -5.26
C PHE A 74 -18.83 -2.61 -6.10
N THR A 75 -18.64 -1.54 -6.86
CA THR A 75 -19.69 -0.90 -7.64
C THR A 75 -19.83 -1.42 -9.08
N GLY A 76 -19.00 -2.38 -9.48
CA GLY A 76 -19.06 -2.97 -10.82
C GLY A 76 -18.32 -2.19 -11.90
N GLY A 77 -17.58 -1.13 -11.54
CA GLY A 77 -16.80 -0.34 -12.48
C GLY A 77 -15.51 -1.02 -12.91
N LYS A 78 -14.83 -0.43 -13.89
CA LYS A 78 -13.51 -0.90 -14.32
C LYS A 78 -12.47 -0.46 -13.31
N ALA A 79 -11.77 -1.41 -12.72
CA ALA A 79 -10.82 -1.18 -11.64
C ALA A 79 -9.37 -1.42 -12.04
N LEU A 80 -9.13 -2.18 -13.12
CA LEU A 80 -7.77 -2.66 -13.45
C LEU A 80 -6.78 -1.51 -13.67
N GLY A 81 -7.16 -0.47 -14.41
CA GLY A 81 -6.27 0.66 -14.68
C GLY A 81 -5.87 1.40 -13.41
N VAL A 82 -6.86 1.68 -12.55
CA VAL A 82 -6.62 2.36 -11.27
C VAL A 82 -5.78 1.48 -10.36
N PHE A 83 -6.07 0.19 -10.30
CA PHE A 83 -5.29 -0.76 -9.52
C PHE A 83 -3.84 -0.82 -9.99
N ALA A 84 -3.62 -0.86 -11.31
CA ALA A 84 -2.26 -0.88 -11.87
C ALA A 84 -1.48 0.39 -11.49
N LEU A 85 -2.12 1.56 -11.55
CA LEU A 85 -1.50 2.81 -11.11
C LEU A 85 -1.16 2.78 -9.63
N ALA A 86 -2.05 2.24 -8.80
CA ALA A 86 -1.80 2.08 -7.37
C ALA A 86 -0.56 1.21 -7.12
N VAL A 87 -0.46 0.08 -7.80
CA VAL A 87 0.68 -0.83 -7.65
C VAL A 87 1.98 -0.16 -8.12
N VAL A 88 1.96 0.53 -9.24
CA VAL A 88 3.13 1.27 -9.74
C VAL A 88 3.60 2.30 -8.72
N ALA A 89 2.67 3.08 -8.14
CA ALA A 89 3.00 4.07 -7.12
C ALA A 89 3.61 3.40 -5.87
N GLU A 90 3.03 2.30 -5.42
CA GLU A 90 3.51 1.61 -4.23
C GLU A 90 4.88 0.95 -4.47
N VAL A 91 5.10 0.35 -5.63
CA VAL A 91 6.40 -0.22 -6.00
C VAL A 91 7.46 0.89 -6.09
N ALA A 92 7.11 2.04 -6.66
CA ALA A 92 8.03 3.18 -6.72
C ALA A 92 8.39 3.69 -5.33
N ALA A 93 7.39 3.85 -4.45
CA ALA A 93 7.62 4.26 -3.07
C ALA A 93 8.51 3.27 -2.33
N TRP A 94 8.22 1.97 -2.47
CA TRP A 94 9.03 0.91 -1.88
C TRP A 94 10.46 0.92 -2.42
N TRP A 95 10.64 1.12 -3.72
CA TRP A 95 11.96 1.14 -4.34
C TRP A 95 12.87 2.20 -3.70
N PHE A 96 12.35 3.41 -3.48
CA PHE A 96 13.11 4.45 -2.80
C PHE A 96 13.28 4.17 -1.31
N MET A 97 12.24 3.68 -0.67
CA MET A 97 12.24 3.42 0.77
C MET A 97 13.20 2.31 1.16
N HIS A 98 13.24 1.20 0.40
CA HIS A 98 14.09 0.07 0.76
C HIS A 98 15.58 0.36 0.61
N LYS A 99 15.94 1.42 -0.11
CA LYS A 99 17.32 1.89 -0.23
C LYS A 99 17.78 2.71 0.96
N LEU A 100 16.87 3.16 1.81
CA LEU A 100 17.25 3.89 3.02
C LEU A 100 17.92 2.93 4.00
N PRO A 101 19.07 3.32 4.61
CA PRO A 101 19.74 2.46 5.58
C PRO A 101 18.82 2.03 6.74
N ALA A 102 17.94 2.92 7.18
CA ALA A 102 16.98 2.63 8.25
C ALA A 102 16.04 1.46 7.91
N TYR A 103 15.73 1.23 6.64
CA TYR A 103 14.83 0.15 6.24
C TYR A 103 15.38 -1.22 6.65
N GLY A 104 16.67 -1.45 6.42
CA GLY A 104 17.32 -2.71 6.80
C GLY A 104 17.52 -2.88 8.30
N THR A 105 17.47 -1.80 9.09
CA THR A 105 17.62 -1.88 10.56
C THR A 105 16.26 -2.03 11.27
N VAL A 106 15.19 -1.53 10.66
CA VAL A 106 13.83 -1.60 11.24
C VAL A 106 13.21 -2.97 11.05
N PHE A 107 13.44 -3.60 9.88
CA PHE A 107 12.82 -4.88 9.54
C PHE A 107 13.80 -6.03 9.68
N THR A 108 13.29 -7.17 10.17
CA THR A 108 14.05 -8.42 10.19
C THR A 108 14.17 -8.99 8.78
N LYS A 109 15.11 -9.94 8.61
CA LYS A 109 15.31 -10.63 7.33
C LYS A 109 14.03 -11.31 6.83
N ALA A 110 13.26 -11.91 7.75
CA ALA A 110 11.99 -12.54 7.42
C ALA A 110 10.96 -11.50 6.97
N GLU A 111 10.90 -10.35 7.65
CA GLU A 111 9.97 -9.28 7.30
C GLU A 111 10.28 -8.68 5.93
N LEU A 112 11.55 -8.59 5.54
CA LEU A 112 11.94 -8.09 4.22
C LEU A 112 11.45 -9.01 3.10
N GLN A 113 11.33 -10.31 3.36
CA GLN A 113 10.80 -11.26 2.39
C GLN A 113 9.30 -11.07 2.15
N TYR A 114 8.56 -10.53 3.13
CA TYR A 114 7.13 -10.26 2.95
C TYR A 114 6.85 -9.23 1.86
N ASP A 115 7.80 -8.34 1.56
CA ASP A 115 7.65 -7.41 0.45
C ASP A 115 7.45 -8.15 -0.86
N TYR A 116 8.24 -9.19 -1.11
CA TYR A 116 8.14 -9.99 -2.34
C TYR A 116 6.83 -10.78 -2.38
N TYR A 117 6.39 -11.31 -1.24
CA TYR A 117 5.10 -11.98 -1.17
C TYR A 117 3.95 -11.00 -1.45
N THR A 118 4.06 -9.77 -0.96
CA THR A 118 3.07 -8.72 -1.22
C THR A 118 3.00 -8.41 -2.71
N TRP A 119 4.15 -8.24 -3.38
CA TRP A 119 4.18 -7.97 -4.82
C TRP A 119 3.59 -9.12 -5.62
N GLY A 120 3.89 -10.37 -5.24
CA GLY A 120 3.31 -11.55 -5.85
C GLY A 120 1.80 -11.60 -5.67
N ALA A 121 1.31 -11.33 -4.46
CA ALA A 121 -0.12 -11.29 -4.16
C ALA A 121 -0.84 -10.21 -4.98
N LEU A 122 -0.24 -9.01 -5.09
CA LEU A 122 -0.82 -7.93 -5.88
C LEU A 122 -0.87 -8.28 -7.38
N ALA A 123 0.15 -8.97 -7.88
CA ALA A 123 0.15 -9.45 -9.26
C ALA A 123 -1.00 -10.44 -9.50
N VAL A 124 -1.21 -11.39 -8.59
CA VAL A 124 -2.33 -12.33 -8.66
C VAL A 124 -3.66 -11.60 -8.62
N VAL A 125 -3.82 -10.65 -7.71
CA VAL A 125 -5.04 -9.83 -7.62
C VAL A 125 -5.28 -9.09 -8.93
N GLY A 126 -4.24 -8.51 -9.52
CA GLY A 126 -4.34 -7.82 -10.82
C GLY A 126 -4.84 -8.74 -11.93
N VAL A 127 -4.30 -9.96 -12.01
CA VAL A 127 -4.76 -10.95 -13.00
C VAL A 127 -6.22 -11.31 -12.78
N LEU A 128 -6.62 -11.51 -11.52
CA LEU A 128 -8.01 -11.83 -11.20
C LEU A 128 -8.97 -10.67 -11.53
N ILE A 129 -8.55 -9.42 -11.28
CA ILE A 129 -9.33 -8.25 -11.70
C ILE A 129 -9.50 -8.25 -13.21
N TRP A 130 -8.40 -8.45 -13.93
CA TRP A 130 -8.43 -8.52 -15.39
C TRP A 130 -9.42 -9.59 -15.88
N LEU A 131 -9.39 -10.78 -15.27
CA LEU A 131 -10.33 -11.85 -15.63
C LEU A 131 -11.79 -11.44 -15.41
N THR A 132 -12.08 -10.68 -14.35
CA THR A 132 -13.45 -10.20 -14.11
C THR A 132 -13.90 -9.14 -15.10
N GLU A 133 -12.96 -8.48 -15.79
CA GLU A 133 -13.26 -7.37 -16.70
C GLU A 133 -13.21 -7.76 -18.17
N ARG A 134 -12.55 -8.86 -18.53
CA ARG A 134 -12.35 -9.22 -19.94
C ARG A 134 -13.64 -9.62 -20.65
N GLY A 135 -14.70 -9.93 -19.95
CA GLY A 135 -16.02 -10.28 -20.51
C GLY A 135 -17.00 -9.11 -20.61
N LYS A 136 -16.54 -7.89 -20.31
CA LYS A 136 -17.41 -6.69 -20.30
C LYS A 136 -17.27 -5.88 -21.58
#